data_defe107530daea4918998c45dd58efcc
#
_entry.id   defe107530daea4918998c45dd58efcc
#
_cell.length_a   1.000
_cell.length_b   1.000
_cell.length_c   1.000
_cell.angle_alpha   90.00
_cell.angle_beta   90.00
_cell.angle_gamma   90.00
#
_symmetry.space_group_name_H-M   'P 1'
#
loop_
_entity.id
_entity.type
_entity.pdbx_description
1 polymer ?
#
loop_
_entity_poly.entity_id
_entity_poly.type
_entity_poly.pdbx_seq_one_letter_code
_entity_poly.pdbx_strand_id
1 'polypeptide(L)'
;EMGVVMAIEPVWKHIVYNPARARRVLDEIASPNLQIILDPVNLLDYCNYKDQVAIVDEAIDVLGPDVAMVHLKDFIPEDGKLKSVGCGLGQMDYTSILKFMKERKPYIHATLEDTTPENNLQVKNFIQGLYDNL
;
A
#
# COMPACT_ATOMS: atom_id res chain seq x y z
N GLU A 1 -26.24 14.15 -5.07
CA GLU A 1 -25.07 13.28 -4.96
C GLU A 1 -24.03 13.71 -6.01
N MET A 2 -22.80 14.00 -5.59
CA MET A 2 -21.76 14.53 -6.50
C MET A 2 -20.93 13.43 -7.17
N GLY A 3 -21.19 12.16 -6.89
CA GLY A 3 -20.48 11.03 -7.48
C GLY A 3 -18.97 10.94 -7.16
N VAL A 4 -18.54 11.64 -6.11
CA VAL A 4 -17.12 11.61 -5.68
C VAL A 4 -16.84 10.35 -4.89
N VAL A 5 -15.75 9.67 -5.20
CA VAL A 5 -15.19 8.59 -4.38
C VAL A 5 -14.20 9.21 -3.40
N MET A 6 -14.36 8.89 -2.12
CA MET A 6 -13.40 9.19 -1.07
C MET A 6 -12.68 7.90 -0.68
N ALA A 7 -11.37 7.95 -0.53
CA ALA A 7 -10.63 6.79 -0.05
C ALA A 7 -9.89 7.13 1.25
N ILE A 8 -9.93 6.20 2.22
CA ILE A 8 -9.13 6.26 3.43
C ILE A 8 -7.89 5.40 3.28
N GLU A 9 -6.81 5.87 3.85
CA GLU A 9 -5.53 5.18 3.88
C GLU A 9 -5.22 4.75 5.32
N PRO A 10 -5.17 3.43 5.60
CA PRO A 10 -4.75 2.93 6.90
C PRO A 10 -3.27 3.22 7.14
N VAL A 11 -2.95 3.88 8.26
CA VAL A 11 -1.57 4.26 8.61
C VAL A 11 -1.30 3.89 10.06
N TRP A 12 -0.19 3.20 10.31
CA TRP A 12 0.28 2.84 11.65
C TRP A 12 0.29 4.05 12.59
N LYS A 13 -0.18 3.83 13.83
CA LYS A 13 -0.37 4.88 14.87
C LYS A 13 -1.45 5.93 14.59
N HIS A 14 -2.19 5.83 13.50
CA HIS A 14 -3.38 6.65 13.27
C HIS A 14 -4.65 5.99 13.85
N ILE A 15 -5.81 6.64 13.71
CA ILE A 15 -7.09 6.09 14.18
C ILE A 15 -7.43 4.81 13.42
N VAL A 16 -7.26 4.83 12.10
CA VAL A 16 -7.39 3.66 11.23
C VAL A 16 -5.98 3.16 10.90
N TYR A 17 -5.45 2.23 11.69
CA TYR A 17 -4.05 1.82 11.60
C TYR A 17 -3.83 0.40 11.10
N ASN A 18 -4.89 -0.37 10.91
CA ASN A 18 -4.78 -1.75 10.43
C ASN A 18 -6.00 -2.14 9.58
N PRO A 19 -5.92 -3.29 8.86
CA PRO A 19 -7.00 -3.76 8.00
C PRO A 19 -8.33 -3.95 8.72
N ALA A 20 -8.35 -4.50 9.93
CA ALA A 20 -9.57 -4.75 10.69
C ALA A 20 -10.32 -3.45 11.04
N ARG A 21 -9.60 -2.38 11.42
CA ARG A 21 -10.23 -1.08 11.67
C ARG A 21 -10.75 -0.42 10.40
N ALA A 22 -10.00 -0.54 9.30
CA ALA A 22 -10.46 -0.04 8.01
C ALA A 22 -11.73 -0.75 7.55
N ARG A 23 -11.77 -2.10 7.66
CA ARG A 23 -12.97 -2.89 7.36
C ARG A 23 -14.17 -2.44 8.18
N ARG A 24 -13.98 -2.25 9.50
CA ARG A 24 -15.04 -1.76 10.37
C ARG A 24 -15.60 -0.41 9.92
N VAL A 25 -14.74 0.55 9.55
CA VAL A 25 -15.19 1.87 9.06
C VAL A 25 -16.01 1.72 7.77
N LEU A 26 -15.55 0.89 6.83
CA LEU A 26 -16.29 0.63 5.59
C LEU A 26 -17.66 0.01 5.88
N ASP A 27 -17.73 -0.97 6.78
CA ASP A 27 -18.99 -1.66 7.14
C ASP A 27 -19.97 -0.73 7.87
N GLU A 28 -19.49 0.11 8.79
CA GLU A 28 -20.34 1.03 9.55
C GLU A 28 -20.87 2.18 8.69
N ILE A 29 -20.07 2.70 7.75
CA ILE A 29 -20.50 3.77 6.83
C ILE A 29 -21.33 3.20 5.68
N ALA A 30 -21.02 2.00 5.22
CA ALA A 30 -21.74 1.24 4.20
C ALA A 30 -22.02 2.06 2.92
N SER A 31 -21.06 2.87 2.48
CA SER A 31 -21.16 3.68 1.27
C SER A 31 -20.28 3.14 0.15
N PRO A 32 -20.79 2.94 -1.06
CA PRO A 32 -19.97 2.54 -2.21
C PRO A 32 -18.96 3.62 -2.63
N ASN A 33 -19.15 4.84 -2.15
CA ASN A 33 -18.25 5.96 -2.42
C ASN A 33 -17.11 6.07 -1.41
N LEU A 34 -17.08 5.22 -0.36
CA LEU A 34 -15.96 5.12 0.56
C LEU A 34 -15.12 3.89 0.20
N GLN A 35 -13.86 4.11 -0.12
CA GLN A 35 -12.94 3.09 -0.58
C GLN A 35 -11.59 3.17 0.16
N ILE A 36 -10.62 2.39 -0.25
CA ILE A 36 -9.29 2.28 0.38
C ILE A 36 -8.19 2.73 -0.60
N ILE A 37 -7.24 3.50 -0.08
CA ILE A 37 -5.88 3.56 -0.62
C ILE A 37 -5.06 2.54 0.17
N LEU A 38 -4.47 1.58 -0.50
CA LEU A 38 -3.61 0.59 0.14
C LEU A 38 -2.14 0.96 -0.07
N ASP A 39 -1.50 1.36 1.02
CA ASP A 39 -0.06 1.55 1.10
C ASP A 39 0.52 0.49 2.04
N PRO A 40 1.23 -0.51 1.53
CA PRO A 40 1.80 -1.57 2.35
C PRO A 40 2.75 -1.06 3.44
N VAL A 41 3.58 -0.06 3.12
CA VAL A 41 4.57 0.48 4.07
C VAL A 41 3.90 1.22 5.22
N ASN A 42 2.77 1.88 4.97
CA ASN A 42 2.01 2.59 6.00
C ASN A 42 1.36 1.66 7.04
N LEU A 43 1.28 0.35 6.77
CA LEU A 43 0.83 -0.66 7.75
C LEU A 43 1.97 -1.13 8.66
N LEU A 44 3.22 -0.76 8.35
CA LEU A 44 4.41 -1.24 9.03
C LEU A 44 4.95 -0.23 10.04
N ASP A 45 5.66 -0.76 11.05
CA ASP A 45 6.49 -0.02 11.99
C ASP A 45 7.74 -0.86 12.31
N TYR A 46 8.66 -0.28 13.02
CA TYR A 46 9.91 -0.94 13.44
C TYR A 46 9.68 -2.24 14.25
N CYS A 47 8.53 -2.35 14.93
CA CYS A 47 8.19 -3.55 15.70
C CYS A 47 7.62 -4.71 14.86
N ASN A 48 7.12 -4.45 13.63
CA ASN A 48 6.40 -5.46 12.84
C ASN A 48 6.91 -5.63 11.39
N TYR A 49 7.83 -4.81 10.90
CA TYR A 49 8.24 -4.81 9.48
C TYR A 49 8.82 -6.16 9.00
N LYS A 50 9.30 -7.00 9.91
CA LYS A 50 9.81 -8.34 9.56
C LYS A 50 8.69 -9.30 9.14
N ASP A 51 7.47 -9.01 9.55
CA ASP A 51 6.27 -9.78 9.20
C ASP A 51 5.52 -9.14 8.02
N GLN A 52 6.17 -8.28 7.24
CA GLN A 52 5.58 -7.47 6.18
C GLN A 52 4.72 -8.27 5.19
N VAL A 53 5.17 -9.44 4.77
CA VAL A 53 4.42 -10.29 3.83
C VAL A 53 3.08 -10.68 4.41
N ALA A 54 3.05 -11.20 5.64
CA ALA A 54 1.80 -11.60 6.30
C ALA A 54 0.84 -10.42 6.52
N ILE A 55 1.39 -9.24 6.88
CA ILE A 55 0.59 -8.01 7.08
C ILE A 55 -0.03 -7.53 5.76
N VAL A 56 0.72 -7.57 4.67
CA VAL A 56 0.23 -7.18 3.35
C VAL A 56 -0.80 -8.17 2.83
N ASP A 57 -0.57 -9.48 3.01
CA ASP A 57 -1.53 -10.52 2.64
C ASP A 57 -2.85 -10.36 3.40
N GLU A 58 -2.80 -10.14 4.73
CA GLU A 58 -4.00 -9.84 5.53
C GLU A 58 -4.74 -8.60 5.01
N ALA A 59 -4.01 -7.53 4.69
CA ALA A 59 -4.62 -6.31 4.16
C ALA A 59 -5.32 -6.56 2.81
N ILE A 60 -4.70 -7.33 1.94
CA ILE A 60 -5.27 -7.70 0.63
C ILE A 60 -6.52 -8.59 0.81
N ASP A 61 -6.49 -9.53 1.74
CA ASP A 61 -7.63 -10.42 1.99
C ASP A 61 -8.83 -9.67 2.58
N VAL A 62 -8.58 -8.77 3.51
CA VAL A 62 -9.63 -8.02 4.23
C VAL A 62 -10.18 -6.85 3.42
N LEU A 63 -9.32 -6.14 2.68
CA LEU A 63 -9.66 -4.85 2.04
C LEU A 63 -9.62 -4.89 0.51
N GLY A 64 -9.04 -5.92 -0.10
CA GLY A 64 -8.79 -5.97 -1.54
C GLY A 64 -9.97 -5.58 -2.44
N PRO A 65 -11.22 -6.04 -2.19
CA PRO A 65 -12.38 -5.63 -2.99
C PRO A 65 -12.58 -4.11 -3.02
N ASP A 66 -12.31 -3.42 -1.89
CA ASP A 66 -12.56 -1.99 -1.70
C ASP A 66 -11.34 -1.11 -2.03
N VAL A 67 -10.21 -1.68 -2.44
CA VAL A 67 -9.02 -0.92 -2.82
C VAL A 67 -9.23 -0.21 -4.16
N ALA A 68 -9.18 1.12 -4.15
CA ALA A 68 -9.32 1.98 -5.32
C ALA A 68 -7.98 2.43 -5.89
N MET A 69 -6.96 2.51 -5.06
CA MET A 69 -5.62 2.96 -5.44
C MET A 69 -4.58 2.27 -4.57
N VAL A 70 -3.39 2.09 -5.11
CA VAL A 70 -2.22 1.58 -4.38
C VAL A 70 -1.16 2.66 -4.31
N HIS A 71 -0.58 2.88 -3.13
CA HIS A 71 0.65 3.64 -2.98
C HIS A 71 1.82 2.67 -2.82
N LEU A 72 2.88 2.93 -3.56
CA LEU A 72 4.10 2.12 -3.55
C LEU A 72 5.28 3.00 -3.14
N LYS A 73 5.91 2.61 -2.05
CA LYS A 73 7.17 3.15 -1.55
C LYS A 73 7.99 2.04 -0.91
N ASP A 74 9.13 2.38 -0.38
CA ASP A 74 10.02 1.47 0.31
C ASP A 74 10.36 2.01 1.70
N PHE A 75 11.09 1.26 2.49
CA PHE A 75 11.54 1.69 3.81
C PHE A 75 12.92 1.16 4.16
N ILE A 76 13.64 1.93 4.98
CA ILE A 76 14.90 1.53 5.60
C ILE A 76 14.71 1.55 7.12
N PRO A 77 14.95 0.42 7.84
CA PRO A 77 14.97 0.43 9.29
C PRO A 77 16.20 1.18 9.79
N GLU A 78 15.99 2.27 10.52
CA GLU A 78 17.05 3.13 11.03
C GLU A 78 16.65 3.70 12.40
N ASP A 79 17.49 3.58 13.40
CA ASP A 79 17.31 4.17 14.75
C ASP A 79 15.94 3.89 15.39
N GLY A 80 15.45 2.65 15.28
CA GLY A 80 14.17 2.24 15.88
C GLY A 80 12.93 2.77 15.16
N LYS A 81 13.07 3.22 13.93
CA LYS A 81 11.98 3.71 13.07
C LYS A 81 12.12 3.15 11.65
N LEU A 82 11.06 3.26 10.88
CA LEU A 82 11.11 3.05 9.44
C LEU A 82 11.19 4.42 8.76
N LYS A 83 12.28 4.61 8.01
CA LYS A 83 12.46 5.77 7.15
C LYS A 83 11.93 5.42 5.77
N SER A 84 10.94 6.16 5.31
CA SER A 84 10.35 5.98 3.99
C SER A 84 11.30 6.46 2.89
N VAL A 85 11.36 5.70 1.80
CA VAL A 85 12.20 5.97 0.61
C VAL A 85 11.49 5.49 -0.65
N GLY A 86 11.96 5.90 -1.81
CA GLY A 86 11.44 5.40 -3.09
C GLY A 86 11.65 3.90 -3.28
N CYS A 87 10.79 3.27 -4.10
CA CYS A 87 10.80 1.83 -4.34
C CYS A 87 12.16 1.34 -4.86
N GLY A 88 12.62 0.20 -4.33
CA GLY A 88 13.89 -0.43 -4.66
C GLY A 88 15.09 0.17 -3.94
N LEU A 89 14.89 1.11 -3.03
CA LEU A 89 15.95 1.73 -2.22
C LEU A 89 15.98 1.21 -0.78
N GLY A 90 15.09 0.30 -0.40
CA GLY A 90 14.93 -0.21 0.94
C GLY A 90 14.75 -1.73 1.00
N GLN A 91 13.86 -2.19 1.89
CA GLN A 91 13.67 -3.60 2.25
C GLN A 91 12.22 -4.10 2.04
N MET A 92 11.40 -3.37 1.29
CA MET A 92 10.02 -3.79 1.03
C MET A 92 9.97 -5.01 0.10
N ASP A 93 9.17 -6.02 0.48
CA ASP A 93 8.79 -7.12 -0.39
C ASP A 93 7.52 -6.75 -1.17
N TYR A 94 7.65 -6.59 -2.48
CA TYR A 94 6.55 -6.18 -3.35
C TYR A 94 5.73 -7.35 -3.91
N THR A 95 6.10 -8.60 -3.63
CA THR A 95 5.52 -9.77 -4.28
C THR A 95 4.00 -9.83 -4.13
N SER A 96 3.51 -9.74 -2.89
CA SER A 96 2.07 -9.82 -2.60
C SER A 96 1.27 -8.69 -3.24
N ILE A 97 1.73 -7.44 -3.10
CA ILE A 97 0.99 -6.29 -3.60
C ILE A 97 0.97 -6.23 -5.14
N LEU A 98 2.10 -6.52 -5.80
CA LEU A 98 2.16 -6.53 -7.26
C LEU A 98 1.36 -7.69 -7.85
N LYS A 99 1.37 -8.87 -7.20
CA LYS A 99 0.52 -10.00 -7.58
C LYS A 99 -0.97 -9.65 -7.44
N PHE A 100 -1.36 -9.04 -6.33
CA PHE A 100 -2.73 -8.54 -6.14
C PHE A 100 -3.15 -7.58 -7.27
N MET A 101 -2.29 -6.61 -7.60
CA MET A 101 -2.55 -5.67 -8.70
C MET A 101 -2.72 -6.41 -10.03
N LYS A 102 -1.80 -7.33 -10.35
CA LYS A 102 -1.79 -8.05 -11.64
C LYS A 102 -2.99 -8.98 -11.80
N GLU A 103 -3.33 -9.75 -10.77
CA GLU A 103 -4.33 -10.81 -10.86
C GLU A 103 -5.75 -10.36 -10.50
N ARG A 104 -5.89 -9.44 -9.53
CA ARG A 104 -7.20 -9.06 -8.99
C ARG A 104 -7.66 -7.66 -9.38
N LYS A 105 -6.72 -6.76 -9.70
CA LYS A 105 -6.99 -5.35 -10.01
C LYS A 105 -6.15 -4.85 -11.20
N PRO A 106 -6.23 -5.46 -12.39
CA PRO A 106 -5.28 -5.20 -13.49
C PRO A 106 -5.32 -3.76 -14.06
N TYR A 107 -6.32 -2.98 -13.70
CA TYR A 107 -6.47 -1.57 -14.12
C TYR A 107 -6.34 -0.58 -12.98
N ILE A 108 -5.90 -1.02 -11.80
CA ILE A 108 -5.74 -0.14 -10.65
C ILE A 108 -4.60 0.85 -10.88
N HIS A 109 -4.81 2.09 -10.46
CA HIS A 109 -3.74 3.07 -10.43
C HIS A 109 -2.83 2.86 -9.24
N ALA A 110 -1.53 3.03 -9.47
CA ALA A 110 -0.53 3.06 -8.41
C ALA A 110 0.27 4.37 -8.48
N THR A 111 0.50 4.96 -7.31
CA THR A 111 1.38 6.12 -7.16
C THR A 111 2.71 5.66 -6.57
N LEU A 112 3.81 6.12 -7.15
CA LEU A 112 5.15 5.91 -6.61
C LEU A 112 5.47 7.08 -5.67
N GLU A 113 5.55 6.80 -4.37
CA GLU A 113 5.83 7.79 -3.35
C GLU A 113 7.33 7.87 -3.01
N ASP A 114 7.73 8.93 -2.30
CA ASP A 114 9.10 9.21 -1.89
C ASP A 114 10.12 9.16 -3.04
N THR A 115 9.67 9.51 -4.24
CA THR A 115 10.51 9.67 -5.43
C THR A 115 10.93 11.12 -5.60
N THR A 116 12.07 11.31 -6.25
CA THR A 116 12.58 12.62 -6.63
C THR A 116 12.72 12.71 -8.17
N PRO A 117 12.84 13.93 -8.73
CA PRO A 117 13.10 14.07 -10.18
C PRO A 117 14.33 13.27 -10.66
N GLU A 118 15.33 13.10 -9.78
CA GLU A 118 16.60 12.44 -10.10
C GLU A 118 16.45 10.90 -10.12
N ASN A 119 15.57 10.32 -9.30
CA ASN A 119 15.43 8.87 -9.17
C ASN A 119 14.12 8.27 -9.73
N ASN A 120 13.18 9.11 -10.17
CA ASN A 120 11.84 8.67 -10.59
C ASN A 120 11.87 7.58 -11.68
N LEU A 121 12.75 7.70 -12.66
CA LEU A 121 12.87 6.73 -13.74
C LEU A 121 13.46 5.40 -13.24
N GLN A 122 14.42 5.44 -12.34
CA GLN A 122 14.98 4.25 -11.69
C GLN A 122 13.91 3.50 -10.89
N VAL A 123 13.17 4.22 -10.03
CA VAL A 123 12.09 3.68 -9.20
C VAL A 123 10.99 3.06 -10.06
N LYS A 124 10.56 3.78 -11.12
CA LYS A 124 9.57 3.25 -12.07
C LYS A 124 10.05 1.97 -12.73
N ASN A 125 11.27 1.96 -13.27
CA ASN A 125 11.82 0.79 -13.98
C ASN A 125 11.99 -0.41 -13.05
N PHE A 126 12.34 -0.18 -11.77
CA PHE A 126 12.43 -1.22 -10.76
C PHE A 126 11.07 -1.91 -10.55
N ILE A 127 10.03 -1.15 -10.26
CA ILE A 127 8.67 -1.70 -10.05
C ILE A 127 8.13 -2.36 -11.32
N GLN A 128 8.32 -1.73 -12.48
CA GLN A 128 7.89 -2.31 -13.76
C GLN A 128 8.58 -3.65 -14.03
N GLY A 129 9.88 -3.73 -13.77
CA GLY A 129 10.64 -4.98 -13.94
C GLY A 129 10.14 -6.09 -13.01
N LEU A 130 9.80 -5.80 -11.77
CA LEU A 130 9.18 -6.77 -10.86
C LEU A 130 7.80 -7.21 -11.37
N TYR A 131 6.96 -6.26 -11.78
CA TYR A 131 5.60 -6.54 -12.27
C TYR A 131 5.59 -7.38 -13.54
N ASP A 132 6.51 -7.16 -14.47
CA ASP A 132 6.60 -7.89 -15.73
C ASP A 132 7.07 -9.34 -15.52
N ASN A 133 7.84 -9.60 -14.47
CA ASN A 133 8.39 -10.93 -14.14
C ASN A 133 7.50 -11.78 -13.23
N LEU A 134 6.34 -11.29 -12.80
CA LEU A 134 5.30 -12.07 -12.10
C LEU A 134 4.52 -13.00 -13.09
#